data_459242e974df1c051fdcc3cf21ed390b
#
_entry.id   459242e974df1c051fdcc3cf21ed390b
#
_cell.length_a   1.000
_cell.length_b   1.000
_cell.length_c   1.000
_cell.angle_alpha   90.00
_cell.angle_beta   90.00
_cell.angle_gamma   90.00
#
_symmetry.space_group_name_H-M   'P 1'
#
loop_
_entity.id
_entity.type
_entity.pdbx_description
1 polymer ?
#
loop_
_entity_poly.entity_id
_entity_poly.type
_entity_poly.pdbx_seq_one_letter_code
_entity_poly.pdbx_strand_id
1 'polypeptide(L)'
;MELQNRQELFVRLFARHERALRRYALTLLADPVAVDDVIQESSVAIWRKFDAYRTEDPFLVWSCKFVYFEALKYRKKWQSQRRFFSSETFEALARESEPIADQHESERIALQDCLSKLPQADRELVGLRYATETTVAALAEETGQSAKGLYRALERIRRVLMLCVQRKLAMEAHS
;
A
#
# COMPACT_ATOMS: atom_id res chain seq x y z
N MET A 1 -16.96 24.11 -13.63
CA MET A 1 -16.14 24.37 -12.42
C MET A 1 -16.30 23.23 -11.38
N GLU A 2 -17.51 22.78 -11.03
CA GLU A 2 -17.71 21.68 -10.07
C GLU A 2 -17.22 20.30 -10.58
N LEU A 3 -17.48 19.96 -11.85
CA LEU A 3 -17.07 18.68 -12.44
C LEU A 3 -15.53 18.53 -12.47
N GLN A 4 -14.82 19.59 -12.81
CA GLN A 4 -13.36 19.61 -12.90
C GLN A 4 -12.70 19.45 -11.53
N ASN A 5 -13.23 20.11 -10.51
CA ASN A 5 -12.78 19.97 -9.12
C ASN A 5 -13.00 18.54 -8.58
N ARG A 6 -14.09 17.90 -9.02
CA ARG A 6 -14.43 16.52 -8.63
C ARG A 6 -13.53 15.49 -9.30
N GLN A 7 -13.17 15.67 -10.56
CA GLN A 7 -12.20 14.84 -11.25
C GLN A 7 -10.82 14.90 -10.59
N GLU A 8 -10.36 16.11 -10.28
CA GLU A 8 -9.09 16.31 -9.58
C GLU A 8 -9.08 15.65 -8.19
N LEU A 9 -10.19 15.78 -7.45
CA LEU A 9 -10.33 15.14 -6.15
C LEU A 9 -10.26 13.62 -6.26
N PHE A 10 -10.98 13.02 -7.22
CA PHE A 10 -10.92 11.57 -7.45
C PHE A 10 -9.50 11.11 -7.78
N VAL A 11 -8.83 11.75 -8.75
CA VAL A 11 -7.47 11.39 -9.16
C VAL A 11 -6.51 11.45 -7.98
N ARG A 12 -6.60 12.51 -7.17
CA ARG A 12 -5.76 12.70 -5.97
C ARG A 12 -6.00 11.61 -4.93
N LEU A 13 -7.26 11.32 -4.62
CA LEU A 13 -7.60 10.30 -3.64
C LEU A 13 -7.22 8.91 -4.13
N PHE A 14 -7.53 8.57 -5.39
CA PHE A 14 -7.20 7.28 -5.94
C PHE A 14 -5.68 7.05 -5.99
N ALA A 15 -4.92 7.99 -6.53
CA ALA A 15 -3.46 7.89 -6.58
C ALA A 15 -2.82 7.77 -5.20
N ARG A 16 -3.35 8.46 -4.19
CA ARG A 16 -2.89 8.37 -2.80
C ARG A 16 -3.10 6.97 -2.21
N HIS A 17 -4.22 6.33 -2.52
CA HIS A 17 -4.64 5.08 -1.88
C HIS A 17 -4.43 3.83 -2.76
N GLU A 18 -4.02 3.98 -4.04
CA GLU A 18 -3.87 2.87 -4.98
C GLU A 18 -3.03 1.71 -4.43
N ARG A 19 -1.90 2.02 -3.77
CA ARG A 19 -1.02 0.98 -3.19
C ARG A 19 -1.71 0.17 -2.09
N ALA A 20 -2.52 0.81 -1.27
CA ALA A 20 -3.28 0.14 -0.22
C ALA A 20 -4.38 -0.74 -0.81
N LEU A 21 -5.09 -0.24 -1.85
CA LEU A 21 -6.08 -1.01 -2.58
C LEU A 21 -5.46 -2.22 -3.30
N ARG A 22 -4.26 -2.07 -3.88
CA ARG A 22 -3.51 -3.19 -4.48
C ARG A 22 -3.13 -4.26 -3.46
N ARG A 23 -2.66 -3.86 -2.27
CA ARG A 23 -2.36 -4.82 -1.20
C ARG A 23 -3.60 -5.56 -0.74
N TYR A 24 -4.71 -4.85 -0.56
CA TYR A 24 -5.99 -5.46 -0.23
C TYR A 24 -6.42 -6.47 -1.31
N ALA A 25 -6.37 -6.09 -2.59
CA ALA A 25 -6.67 -7.01 -3.70
C ALA A 25 -5.73 -8.23 -3.71
N LEU A 26 -4.44 -8.05 -3.44
CA LEU A 26 -3.46 -9.14 -3.39
C LEU A 26 -3.75 -10.12 -2.25
N THR A 27 -4.19 -9.65 -1.10
CA THR A 27 -4.62 -10.51 0.01
C THR A 27 -5.81 -11.39 -0.38
N LEU A 28 -6.73 -10.85 -1.19
CA LEU A 28 -7.93 -11.58 -1.63
C LEU A 28 -7.66 -12.58 -2.76
N LEU A 29 -6.72 -12.28 -3.66
CA LEU A 29 -6.52 -13.03 -4.90
C LEU A 29 -5.23 -13.86 -4.90
N ALA A 30 -4.22 -13.47 -4.13
CA ALA A 30 -2.90 -14.08 -4.08
C ALA A 30 -2.20 -14.21 -5.47
N ASP A 31 -2.61 -13.38 -6.43
CA ASP A 31 -2.12 -13.40 -7.82
C ASP A 31 -1.91 -11.95 -8.31
N PRO A 32 -0.65 -11.50 -8.52
CA PRO A 32 -0.36 -10.14 -8.95
C PRO A 32 -1.00 -9.74 -10.29
N VAL A 33 -1.11 -10.67 -11.23
CA VAL A 33 -1.73 -10.41 -12.55
C VAL A 33 -3.23 -10.15 -12.38
N ALA A 34 -3.89 -10.94 -11.54
CA ALA A 34 -5.30 -10.74 -11.21
C ALA A 34 -5.54 -9.41 -10.47
N VAL A 35 -4.58 -8.97 -9.67
CA VAL A 35 -4.65 -7.68 -8.96
C VAL A 35 -4.69 -6.52 -9.94
N ASP A 36 -3.88 -6.53 -11.01
CA ASP A 36 -3.88 -5.46 -12.01
C ASP A 36 -5.26 -5.30 -12.67
N ASP A 37 -5.86 -6.40 -13.11
CA ASP A 37 -7.20 -6.41 -13.70
C ASP A 37 -8.25 -5.88 -12.71
N VAL A 38 -8.22 -6.39 -11.48
CA VAL A 38 -9.20 -6.01 -10.44
C VAL A 38 -9.06 -4.54 -10.05
N ILE A 39 -7.86 -4.00 -9.92
CA ILE A 39 -7.65 -2.59 -9.60
C ILE A 39 -8.11 -1.70 -10.76
N GLN A 40 -7.88 -2.09 -12.00
CA GLN A 40 -8.35 -1.36 -13.16
C GLN A 40 -9.88 -1.27 -13.17
N GLU A 41 -10.58 -2.41 -13.04
CA GLU A 41 -12.05 -2.45 -12.98
C GLU A 41 -12.61 -1.71 -11.77
N SER A 42 -11.94 -1.83 -10.62
CA SER A 42 -12.31 -1.10 -9.41
C SER A 42 -12.21 0.40 -9.60
N SER A 43 -11.17 0.90 -10.27
CA SER A 43 -10.99 2.33 -10.52
C SER A 43 -12.16 2.92 -11.33
N VAL A 44 -12.61 2.18 -12.34
CA VAL A 44 -13.78 2.55 -13.16
C VAL A 44 -15.08 2.50 -12.34
N ALA A 45 -15.25 1.47 -11.51
CA ALA A 45 -16.43 1.34 -10.66
C ALA A 45 -16.50 2.45 -9.58
N ILE A 46 -15.37 2.76 -8.95
CA ILE A 46 -15.22 3.86 -7.99
C ILE A 46 -15.55 5.20 -8.67
N TRP A 47 -14.98 5.45 -9.85
CA TRP A 47 -15.27 6.67 -10.60
C TRP A 47 -16.76 6.84 -10.91
N ARG A 48 -17.41 5.78 -11.41
CA ARG A 48 -18.86 5.80 -11.73
C ARG A 48 -19.73 6.09 -10.50
N LYS A 49 -19.27 5.77 -9.32
CA LYS A 49 -20.00 5.95 -8.05
C LYS A 49 -19.45 7.10 -7.19
N PHE A 50 -18.46 7.84 -7.72
CA PHE A 50 -17.78 8.89 -6.96
C PHE A 50 -18.72 10.04 -6.56
N ASP A 51 -19.85 10.21 -7.26
CA ASP A 51 -20.90 11.15 -6.89
C ASP A 51 -21.59 10.79 -5.56
N ALA A 52 -21.56 9.55 -5.16
CA ALA A 52 -22.09 9.08 -3.88
C ALA A 52 -21.05 9.08 -2.76
N TYR A 53 -19.78 9.39 -3.05
CA TYR A 53 -18.73 9.47 -2.04
C TYR A 53 -18.91 10.75 -1.21
N ARG A 54 -18.86 10.57 0.11
CA ARG A 54 -18.92 11.66 1.10
C ARG A 54 -17.51 11.90 1.64
N THR A 55 -17.07 13.15 1.65
CA THR A 55 -15.72 13.52 2.06
C THR A 55 -15.44 13.29 3.55
N GLU A 56 -16.49 13.09 4.36
CA GLU A 56 -16.41 12.72 5.78
C GLU A 56 -16.02 11.25 5.99
N ASP A 57 -16.27 10.39 4.97
CA ASP A 57 -15.94 8.98 5.04
C ASP A 57 -14.48 8.75 4.62
N PRO A 58 -13.75 7.82 5.28
CA PRO A 58 -12.42 7.43 4.83
C PRO A 58 -12.46 6.84 3.42
N PHE A 59 -11.82 7.49 2.44
CA PHE A 59 -11.84 7.06 1.04
C PHE A 59 -11.38 5.61 0.87
N LEU A 60 -10.35 5.20 1.60
CA LEU A 60 -9.81 3.84 1.51
C LEU A 60 -10.87 2.80 1.89
N VAL A 61 -11.56 2.98 3.02
CA VAL A 61 -12.62 2.07 3.49
C VAL A 61 -13.77 2.02 2.50
N TRP A 62 -14.19 3.19 2.00
CA TRP A 62 -15.26 3.27 1.00
C TRP A 62 -14.87 2.57 -0.30
N SER A 63 -13.63 2.75 -0.78
CA SER A 63 -13.14 2.18 -2.03
C SER A 63 -12.81 0.68 -1.93
N CYS A 64 -12.40 0.15 -0.78
CA CYS A 64 -12.19 -1.28 -0.56
C CYS A 64 -13.43 -2.13 -0.91
N LYS A 65 -14.64 -1.59 -0.71
CA LYS A 65 -15.89 -2.27 -1.09
C LYS A 65 -15.95 -2.58 -2.59
N PHE A 66 -15.47 -1.67 -3.42
CA PHE A 66 -15.43 -1.88 -4.88
C PHE A 66 -14.39 -2.93 -5.25
N VAL A 67 -13.21 -2.87 -4.64
CA VAL A 67 -12.16 -3.89 -4.85
C VAL A 67 -12.65 -5.27 -4.45
N TYR A 68 -13.35 -5.39 -3.32
CA TYR A 68 -13.96 -6.65 -2.89
C TYR A 68 -14.94 -7.21 -3.93
N PHE A 69 -15.87 -6.39 -4.45
CA PHE A 69 -16.84 -6.85 -5.43
C PHE A 69 -16.19 -7.19 -6.78
N GLU A 70 -15.19 -6.45 -7.23
CA GLU A 70 -14.49 -6.78 -8.48
C GLU A 70 -13.63 -8.05 -8.30
N ALA A 71 -13.02 -8.27 -7.14
CA ALA A 71 -12.33 -9.52 -6.82
C ALA A 71 -13.28 -10.72 -6.80
N LEU A 72 -14.50 -10.57 -6.26
CA LEU A 72 -15.53 -11.60 -6.32
C LEU A 72 -15.93 -11.95 -7.76
N LYS A 73 -16.13 -10.94 -8.61
CA LYS A 73 -16.45 -11.14 -10.04
C LYS A 73 -15.31 -11.85 -10.75
N TYR A 74 -14.07 -11.42 -10.51
CA TYR A 74 -12.88 -12.04 -11.07
C TYR A 74 -12.81 -13.52 -10.69
N ARG A 75 -12.94 -13.85 -9.40
CA ARG A 75 -12.95 -15.24 -8.92
C ARG A 75 -14.03 -16.07 -9.60
N LYS A 76 -15.26 -15.57 -9.67
CA LYS A 76 -16.38 -16.26 -10.31
C LYS A 76 -16.10 -16.56 -11.80
N LYS A 77 -15.51 -15.60 -12.52
CA LYS A 77 -15.15 -15.75 -13.94
C LYS A 77 -14.09 -16.82 -14.16
N TRP A 78 -13.10 -16.95 -13.26
CA TRP A 78 -11.94 -17.82 -13.43
C TRP A 78 -11.96 -19.07 -12.55
N GLN A 79 -13.06 -19.35 -11.85
CA GLN A 79 -13.18 -20.44 -10.88
C GLN A 79 -12.85 -21.81 -11.47
N SER A 80 -13.12 -22.05 -12.75
CA SER A 80 -12.84 -23.32 -13.45
C SER A 80 -11.37 -23.48 -13.86
N GLN A 81 -10.59 -22.39 -13.92
CA GLN A 81 -9.23 -22.38 -14.47
C GLN A 81 -8.15 -22.10 -13.43
N ARG A 82 -8.51 -21.55 -12.28
CA ARG A 82 -7.58 -21.15 -11.21
C ARG A 82 -8.04 -21.65 -9.85
N ARG A 83 -7.05 -21.97 -8.99
CA ARG A 83 -7.33 -22.28 -7.59
C ARG A 83 -7.42 -20.99 -6.79
N PHE A 84 -8.57 -20.76 -6.19
CA PHE A 84 -8.81 -19.67 -5.25
C PHE A 84 -9.06 -20.23 -3.84
N PHE A 85 -8.97 -19.37 -2.84
CA PHE A 85 -9.42 -19.69 -1.48
C PHE A 85 -10.91 -20.09 -1.47
N SER A 86 -11.33 -20.84 -0.45
CA SER A 86 -12.76 -21.09 -0.24
C SER A 86 -13.54 -19.78 -0.06
N SER A 87 -14.85 -19.80 -0.23
CA SER A 87 -15.67 -18.59 -0.06
C SER A 87 -15.58 -18.06 1.37
N GLU A 88 -15.56 -18.96 2.37
CA GLU A 88 -15.42 -18.60 3.78
C GLU A 88 -14.06 -17.93 4.05
N THR A 89 -12.98 -18.49 3.52
CA THR A 89 -11.63 -17.91 3.67
C THR A 89 -11.54 -16.54 3.00
N PHE A 90 -12.14 -16.38 1.82
CA PHE A 90 -12.16 -15.10 1.12
C PHE A 90 -12.91 -14.02 1.92
N GLU A 91 -14.07 -14.36 2.48
CA GLU A 91 -14.85 -13.43 3.29
C GLU A 91 -14.15 -13.07 4.61
N ALA A 92 -13.47 -14.05 5.23
CA ALA A 92 -12.67 -13.79 6.42
C ALA A 92 -11.49 -12.84 6.11
N LEU A 93 -10.74 -13.09 5.04
CA LEU A 93 -9.65 -12.23 4.59
C LEU A 93 -10.14 -10.81 4.27
N ALA A 94 -11.31 -10.69 3.61
CA ALA A 94 -11.86 -9.39 3.28
C ALA A 94 -12.19 -8.57 4.52
N ARG A 95 -12.79 -9.19 5.54
CA ARG A 95 -13.13 -8.51 6.81
C ARG A 95 -11.91 -8.09 7.61
N GLU A 96 -10.90 -8.96 7.70
CA GLU A 96 -9.71 -8.70 8.50
C GLU A 96 -8.72 -7.77 7.81
N SER A 97 -8.69 -7.76 6.47
CA SER A 97 -7.73 -6.95 5.70
C SER A 97 -8.15 -5.49 5.50
N GLU A 98 -9.44 -5.17 5.61
CA GLU A 98 -9.93 -3.79 5.43
C GLU A 98 -9.35 -2.84 6.50
N PRO A 99 -9.38 -3.15 7.79
CA PRO A 99 -8.70 -2.35 8.82
C PRO A 99 -7.17 -2.32 8.68
N ILE A 100 -6.57 -3.44 8.26
CA ILE A 100 -5.12 -3.54 8.04
C ILE A 100 -4.69 -2.63 6.88
N ALA A 101 -5.51 -2.52 5.82
CA ALA A 101 -5.23 -1.62 4.71
C ALA A 101 -5.19 -0.15 5.16
N ASP A 102 -6.08 0.27 6.05
CA ASP A 102 -6.11 1.62 6.61
C ASP A 102 -4.92 1.87 7.55
N GLN A 103 -4.62 0.93 8.44
CA GLN A 103 -3.46 0.99 9.32
C GLN A 103 -2.15 1.09 8.51
N HIS A 104 -2.00 0.29 7.46
CA HIS A 104 -0.82 0.35 6.59
C HIS A 104 -0.72 1.66 5.80
N GLU A 105 -1.83 2.33 5.48
CA GLU A 105 -1.76 3.65 4.84
C GLU A 105 -1.23 4.70 5.81
N SER A 106 -1.70 4.72 7.05
CA SER A 106 -1.17 5.59 8.11
C SER A 106 0.31 5.32 8.36
N GLU A 107 0.70 4.04 8.48
CA GLU A 107 2.10 3.62 8.60
C GLU A 107 2.95 4.09 7.41
N ARG A 108 2.42 3.99 6.19
CA ARG A 108 3.11 4.42 4.97
C ARG A 108 3.33 5.94 4.96
N ILE A 109 2.33 6.71 5.31
CA ILE A 109 2.42 8.17 5.40
C ILE A 109 3.44 8.56 6.48
N ALA A 110 3.34 7.94 7.66
CA ALA A 110 4.28 8.16 8.75
C ALA A 110 5.72 7.78 8.34
N LEU A 111 5.91 6.65 7.65
CA LEU A 111 7.21 6.21 7.16
C LEU A 111 7.79 7.19 6.12
N GLN A 112 6.98 7.69 5.19
CA GLN A 112 7.43 8.63 4.18
C GLN A 112 7.93 9.93 4.80
N ASP A 113 7.24 10.45 5.80
CA ASP A 113 7.67 11.62 6.56
C ASP A 113 8.95 11.34 7.38
N CYS A 114 9.05 10.16 8.00
CA CYS A 114 10.25 9.77 8.73
C CYS A 114 11.47 9.57 7.81
N LEU A 115 11.27 9.03 6.60
CA LEU A 115 12.32 8.91 5.59
C LEU A 115 12.85 10.29 5.15
N SER A 116 11.97 11.28 5.00
CA SER A 116 12.38 12.64 4.64
C SER A 116 13.25 13.32 5.70
N LYS A 117 13.16 12.89 6.96
CA LYS A 117 13.90 13.41 8.09
C LYS A 117 15.24 12.71 8.32
N LEU A 118 15.53 11.61 7.62
CA LEU A 118 16.82 10.96 7.71
C LEU A 118 17.94 11.86 7.16
N PRO A 119 19.15 11.73 7.71
CA PRO A 119 20.36 12.28 7.07
C PRO A 119 20.49 11.82 5.62
N GLN A 120 21.04 12.65 4.76
CA GLN A 120 21.13 12.36 3.32
C GLN A 120 21.81 11.02 3.04
N ALA A 121 22.93 10.72 3.67
CA ALA A 121 23.66 9.46 3.48
C ALA A 121 22.82 8.23 3.86
N ASP A 122 22.02 8.32 4.94
CA ASP A 122 21.13 7.23 5.37
C ASP A 122 19.99 7.03 4.38
N ARG A 123 19.45 8.10 3.83
CA ARG A 123 18.38 8.08 2.83
C ARG A 123 18.86 7.49 1.51
N GLU A 124 20.06 7.86 1.08
CA GLU A 124 20.70 7.30 -0.12
C GLU A 124 20.95 5.79 0.05
N LEU A 125 21.47 5.36 1.20
CA LEU A 125 21.68 3.94 1.49
C LEU A 125 20.37 3.13 1.46
N VAL A 126 19.28 3.68 2.02
CA VAL A 126 17.94 3.07 1.95
C VAL A 126 17.47 3.00 0.49
N GLY A 127 17.63 4.09 -0.28
CA GLY A 127 17.29 4.13 -1.71
C GLY A 127 18.01 3.05 -2.50
N LEU A 128 19.32 2.96 -2.37
CA LEU A 128 20.15 1.96 -3.06
C LEU A 128 19.74 0.52 -2.69
N ARG A 129 19.42 0.28 -1.42
CA ARG A 129 19.05 -1.08 -0.96
C ARG A 129 17.65 -1.53 -1.38
N TYR A 130 16.68 -0.62 -1.43
CA TYR A 130 15.26 -0.98 -1.59
C TYR A 130 14.65 -0.55 -2.92
N ALA A 131 15.16 0.48 -3.59
CA ALA A 131 14.64 0.89 -4.90
C ALA A 131 15.16 0.01 -6.06
N THR A 132 16.38 -0.57 -5.91
CA THR A 132 17.02 -1.38 -6.94
C THR A 132 17.02 -2.89 -6.66
N GLU A 133 16.39 -3.33 -5.57
CA GLU A 133 16.38 -4.72 -5.07
C GLU A 133 17.80 -5.33 -4.88
N THR A 134 18.82 -4.48 -4.85
CA THR A 134 20.23 -4.86 -4.76
C THR A 134 20.52 -5.56 -3.42
N THR A 135 21.30 -6.64 -3.44
CA THR A 135 21.73 -7.30 -2.21
C THR A 135 22.75 -6.49 -1.45
N VAL A 136 22.88 -6.67 -0.11
CA VAL A 136 23.92 -5.98 0.66
C VAL A 136 25.32 -6.37 0.23
N ALA A 137 25.52 -7.59 -0.29
CA ALA A 137 26.77 -8.05 -0.83
C ALA A 137 27.15 -7.28 -2.09
N ALA A 138 26.24 -7.16 -3.06
CA ALA A 138 26.44 -6.38 -4.28
C ALA A 138 26.66 -4.88 -3.97
N LEU A 139 25.92 -4.34 -3.01
CA LEU A 139 26.09 -2.96 -2.57
C LEU A 139 27.49 -2.73 -1.94
N ALA A 140 28.02 -3.71 -1.21
CA ALA A 140 29.34 -3.67 -0.62
C ALA A 140 30.44 -3.62 -1.71
N GLU A 141 30.28 -4.43 -2.76
CA GLU A 141 31.19 -4.44 -3.91
C GLU A 141 31.13 -3.10 -4.67
N GLU A 142 29.93 -2.58 -4.92
CA GLU A 142 29.72 -1.34 -5.67
C GLU A 142 30.25 -0.10 -4.92
N THR A 143 30.03 -0.05 -3.59
CA THR A 143 30.39 1.12 -2.77
C THR A 143 31.78 1.02 -2.14
N GLY A 144 32.46 -0.13 -2.23
CA GLY A 144 33.73 -0.39 -1.56
C GLY A 144 33.65 -0.46 -0.02
N GLN A 145 32.42 -0.55 0.53
CA GLN A 145 32.19 -0.64 1.97
C GLN A 145 32.11 -2.11 2.42
N SER A 146 32.41 -2.36 3.72
CA SER A 146 32.26 -3.71 4.23
C SER A 146 30.76 -4.09 4.37
N ALA A 147 30.38 -5.29 3.95
CA ALA A 147 29.00 -5.80 4.09
C ALA A 147 28.52 -5.74 5.56
N LYS A 148 29.43 -6.01 6.53
CA LYS A 148 29.14 -5.92 7.96
C LYS A 148 28.82 -4.48 8.38
N GLY A 149 29.54 -3.49 7.81
CA GLY A 149 29.26 -2.06 8.05
C GLY A 149 27.89 -1.66 7.52
N LEU A 150 27.57 -2.06 6.28
CA LEU A 150 26.27 -1.80 5.66
C LEU A 150 25.11 -2.44 6.43
N TYR A 151 25.25 -3.70 6.89
CA TYR A 151 24.24 -4.33 7.73
C TYR A 151 23.98 -3.56 9.03
N ARG A 152 25.03 -3.12 9.71
CA ARG A 152 24.91 -2.31 10.93
C ARG A 152 24.24 -0.96 10.68
N ALA A 153 24.61 -0.29 9.58
CA ALA A 153 24.01 0.98 9.19
C ALA A 153 22.50 0.82 8.89
N LEU A 154 22.12 -0.19 8.08
CA LEU A 154 20.74 -0.50 7.76
C LEU A 154 19.92 -0.88 9.01
N GLU A 155 20.50 -1.63 9.94
CA GLU A 155 19.84 -1.99 11.19
C GLU A 155 19.59 -0.75 12.07
N ARG A 156 20.59 0.14 12.20
CA ARG A 156 20.44 1.42 12.89
C ARG A 156 19.32 2.27 12.25
N ILE A 157 19.32 2.40 10.91
CA ILE A 157 18.30 3.18 10.18
C ILE A 157 16.90 2.60 10.41
N ARG A 158 16.75 1.27 10.30
CA ARG A 158 15.46 0.61 10.56
C ARG A 158 14.95 0.90 11.98
N ARG A 159 15.81 0.87 12.97
CA ARG A 159 15.45 1.18 14.36
C ARG A 159 14.99 2.64 14.51
N VAL A 160 15.71 3.58 13.91
CA VAL A 160 15.34 5.01 13.91
C VAL A 160 13.99 5.22 13.24
N LEU A 161 13.77 4.61 12.07
CA LEU A 161 12.51 4.70 11.34
C LEU A 161 11.36 4.08 12.13
N MET A 162 11.55 2.90 12.70
CA MET A 162 10.53 2.24 13.53
C MET A 162 10.07 3.11 14.69
N LEU A 163 11.01 3.68 15.45
CA LEU A 163 10.68 4.57 16.56
C LEU A 163 10.00 5.87 16.11
N CYS A 164 10.42 6.42 14.97
CA CYS A 164 9.78 7.60 14.38
C CYS A 164 8.34 7.32 13.98
N VAL A 165 8.09 6.22 13.25
CA VAL A 165 6.75 5.82 12.80
C VAL A 165 5.83 5.54 13.99
N GLN A 166 6.28 4.75 14.97
CA GLN A 166 5.50 4.45 16.17
C GLN A 166 5.09 5.73 16.92
N ARG A 167 6.00 6.68 17.05
CA ARG A 167 5.70 7.98 17.72
C ARG A 167 4.66 8.77 16.96
N LYS A 168 4.73 8.80 15.60
CA LYS A 168 3.73 9.49 14.77
C LYS A 168 2.35 8.87 14.89
N LEU A 169 2.26 7.54 14.74
CA LEU A 169 0.99 6.83 14.85
C LEU A 169 0.35 7.01 16.23
N ALA A 170 1.17 7.02 17.30
CA ALA A 170 0.67 7.28 18.65
C ALA A 170 0.12 8.70 18.81
N MET A 171 0.70 9.70 18.14
CA MET A 171 0.19 11.08 18.15
C MET A 171 -1.12 11.23 17.38
N GLU A 172 -1.26 10.56 16.22
CA GLU A 172 -2.48 10.57 15.42
C GLU A 172 -3.65 9.87 16.11
N ALA A 173 -3.36 8.81 16.88
CA ALA A 173 -4.38 8.08 17.65
C ALA A 173 -4.97 8.89 18.83
N HIS A 174 -4.33 10.01 19.22
CA HIS A 174 -4.76 10.86 20.35
C HIS A 174 -5.28 12.23 19.89
N SER A 175 -5.40 12.46 18.58
CA SER A 175 -5.90 13.69 17.97
C SER A 175 -7.31 13.51 17.42
#